data_4d4a08bf43557f60b73bc2fdca075ccb
#
_entry.id   4d4a08bf43557f60b73bc2fdca075ccb
#
_cell.length_a   1.000
_cell.length_b   1.000
_cell.length_c   1.000
_cell.angle_alpha   90.00
_cell.angle_beta   90.00
_cell.angle_gamma   90.00
#
_symmetry.space_group_name_H-M   'P 1'
#
loop_
_entity.id
_entity.type
_entity.pdbx_description
1 polymer ?
#
loop_
_entity_poly.entity_id
_entity_poly.type
_entity_poly.pdbx_seq_one_letter_code
_entity_poly.pdbx_strand_id
1 'polypeptide(L)'
;RGGGEEETVAAFARRRFGDEAAARFIDPLVSGTSGGDPDRLLARYTFPQLVEFELRAGSVLKGRMRASREARRLGRRPTGGGWSARGGLGTLVDAVAASLGDAVRGGERVVGVARDDDGMVVRTAAGIATRFDAVVVALPAPALAMLEFPGAEAELVAIGAVPHTSLASVALGFRRDAVGHPLDGRGLLAPSGERRRVLTVQFTSTLFPDRAPPGMVLLTATVGGVHHDADVLRDDGELVELVRRECEALLGVRGEPVLREVTRWPDAIPMATAGHGARLAAADALESAAHRVAFCGAWRDGIAVADVMAGGVAAADRVLDRPGLAGPRTA
;
A
#
# COMPACT_ATOMS: atom_id res chain seq x y z
N ARG A 1 23.24 14.90 12.39
CA ARG A 1 22.91 15.57 11.11
C ARG A 1 21.95 14.63 10.41
N GLY A 2 20.81 15.13 9.91
CA GLY A 2 19.82 14.32 9.20
C GLY A 2 20.42 13.65 7.96
N GLY A 3 19.93 12.46 7.59
CA GLY A 3 20.30 11.80 6.34
C GLY A 3 19.82 12.59 5.12
N GLY A 4 20.45 12.36 3.98
CA GLY A 4 20.06 13.00 2.73
C GLY A 4 18.69 12.53 2.20
N GLU A 5 18.22 13.12 1.12
CA GLU A 5 16.95 12.76 0.48
C GLU A 5 16.89 11.30 0.02
N GLU A 6 18.02 10.71 -0.30
CA GLU A 6 18.20 9.33 -0.77
C GLU A 6 18.63 8.36 0.36
N GLU A 7 18.49 8.74 1.65
CA GLU A 7 18.80 7.82 2.75
C GLU A 7 17.84 6.64 2.76
N THR A 8 18.40 5.40 2.70
CA THR A 8 17.56 4.19 2.73
C THR A 8 17.02 3.92 4.13
N VAL A 9 15.94 3.12 4.21
CA VAL A 9 15.35 2.70 5.48
C VAL A 9 16.38 1.98 6.35
N ALA A 10 17.17 1.10 5.76
CA ALA A 10 18.21 0.37 6.49
C ALA A 10 19.31 1.30 7.03
N ALA A 11 19.77 2.26 6.21
CA ALA A 11 20.76 3.25 6.66
C ALA A 11 20.22 4.13 7.80
N PHE A 12 18.99 4.62 7.65
CA PHE A 12 18.28 5.38 8.69
C PHE A 12 18.15 4.58 10.00
N ALA A 13 17.72 3.32 9.88
CA ALA A 13 17.50 2.45 11.03
C ALA A 13 18.81 2.13 11.75
N ARG A 14 19.87 1.74 11.03
CA ARG A 14 21.21 1.49 11.60
C ARG A 14 21.75 2.72 12.33
N ARG A 15 21.64 3.88 11.70
CA ARG A 15 22.10 5.15 12.27
C ARG A 15 21.34 5.56 13.53
N ARG A 16 20.04 5.24 13.63
CA ARG A 16 19.19 5.70 14.72
C ARG A 16 18.96 4.68 15.83
N PHE A 17 18.94 3.42 15.49
CA PHE A 17 18.55 2.34 16.40
C PHE A 17 19.61 1.24 16.54
N GLY A 18 20.66 1.28 15.70
CA GLY A 18 21.72 0.27 15.67
C GLY A 18 21.40 -0.91 14.76
N ASP A 19 22.43 -1.72 14.47
CA ASP A 19 22.36 -2.83 13.50
C ASP A 19 21.37 -3.93 13.92
N GLU A 20 21.36 -4.29 15.20
CA GLU A 20 20.48 -5.33 15.70
C GLU A 20 19.00 -4.95 15.59
N ALA A 21 18.64 -3.71 15.96
CA ALA A 21 17.28 -3.22 15.83
C ALA A 21 16.87 -3.09 14.35
N ALA A 22 17.78 -2.68 13.49
CA ALA A 22 17.54 -2.62 12.06
C ALA A 22 17.22 -4.01 11.49
N ALA A 23 18.02 -5.02 11.82
CA ALA A 23 17.86 -6.38 11.31
C ALA A 23 16.66 -7.13 11.91
N ARG A 24 16.37 -6.95 13.21
CA ARG A 24 15.34 -7.75 13.91
C ARG A 24 13.96 -7.12 13.95
N PHE A 25 13.84 -5.81 13.73
CA PHE A 25 12.56 -5.11 13.82
C PHE A 25 12.21 -4.36 12.52
N ILE A 26 13.15 -3.61 11.97
CA ILE A 26 12.86 -2.75 10.81
C ILE A 26 12.80 -3.58 9.52
N ASP A 27 13.75 -4.49 9.33
CA ASP A 27 13.76 -5.39 8.17
C ASP A 27 12.47 -6.22 8.08
N PRO A 28 12.06 -7.00 9.10
CA PRO A 28 10.82 -7.78 9.00
C PRO A 28 9.56 -6.90 8.94
N LEU A 29 9.58 -5.70 9.50
CA LEU A 29 8.47 -4.76 9.36
C LEU A 29 8.31 -4.31 7.91
N VAL A 30 9.39 -3.93 7.26
CA VAL A 30 9.40 -3.47 5.85
C VAL A 30 9.06 -4.61 4.91
N SER A 31 9.78 -5.72 4.99
CA SER A 31 9.54 -6.89 4.14
C SER A 31 8.13 -7.45 4.32
N GLY A 32 7.67 -7.53 5.57
CA GLY A 32 6.34 -8.04 5.90
C GLY A 32 5.17 -7.14 5.47
N THR A 33 5.36 -5.82 5.42
CA THR A 33 4.27 -4.89 5.07
C THR A 33 4.25 -4.52 3.60
N SER A 34 5.39 -4.52 2.92
CA SER A 34 5.48 -4.10 1.52
C SER A 34 6.13 -5.12 0.59
N GLY A 35 6.68 -6.21 1.13
CA GLY A 35 7.53 -7.11 0.35
C GLY A 35 8.82 -6.46 -0.15
N GLY A 36 9.13 -5.26 0.33
CA GLY A 36 10.26 -4.45 -0.13
C GLY A 36 11.57 -4.78 0.58
N ASP A 37 12.65 -4.19 0.07
CA ASP A 37 13.99 -4.29 0.63
C ASP A 37 14.35 -2.99 1.35
N PRO A 38 14.62 -3.00 2.67
CA PRO A 38 14.98 -1.79 3.43
C PRO A 38 16.29 -1.15 2.97
N ASP A 39 17.20 -1.88 2.31
CA ASP A 39 18.41 -1.32 1.72
C ASP A 39 18.16 -0.56 0.39
N ARG A 40 16.95 -0.67 -0.20
CA ARG A 40 16.55 0.00 -1.43
C ARG A 40 15.45 1.04 -1.23
N LEU A 41 14.58 0.86 -0.25
CA LEU A 41 13.49 1.78 0.05
C LEU A 41 14.01 3.03 0.75
N LEU A 42 13.52 4.19 0.35
CA LEU A 42 13.90 5.49 0.92
C LEU A 42 13.10 5.78 2.20
N ALA A 43 13.79 6.09 3.28
CA ALA A 43 13.20 6.34 4.61
C ALA A 43 12.16 7.47 4.59
N ARG A 44 12.44 8.53 3.82
CA ARG A 44 11.58 9.70 3.68
C ARG A 44 10.17 9.38 3.18
N TYR A 45 10.05 8.41 2.29
CA TYR A 45 8.77 8.03 1.69
C TYR A 45 8.13 6.82 2.36
N THR A 46 8.94 5.92 2.94
CA THR A 46 8.43 4.73 3.63
C THR A 46 7.98 5.04 5.05
N PHE A 47 8.73 5.88 5.76
CA PHE A 47 8.45 6.29 7.14
C PHE A 47 8.51 7.81 7.32
N PRO A 48 7.69 8.59 6.60
CA PRO A 48 7.77 10.05 6.60
C PRO A 48 7.67 10.64 8.01
N GLN A 49 6.83 10.08 8.87
CA GLN A 49 6.68 10.56 10.26
C GLN A 49 7.95 10.39 11.09
N LEU A 50 8.70 9.29 10.92
CA LEU A 50 9.94 9.07 11.68
C LEU A 50 11.03 10.05 11.24
N VAL A 51 11.13 10.30 9.95
CA VAL A 51 12.05 11.29 9.37
C VAL A 51 11.68 12.70 9.85
N GLU A 52 10.39 13.03 9.84
CA GLU A 52 9.89 14.32 10.34
C GLU A 52 10.18 14.52 11.83
N PHE A 53 10.00 13.49 12.67
CA PHE A 53 10.35 13.55 14.09
C PHE A 53 11.84 13.84 14.29
N GLU A 54 12.70 13.23 13.49
CA GLU A 54 14.12 13.51 13.50
C GLU A 54 14.42 14.96 13.10
N LEU A 55 13.88 15.41 11.97
CA LEU A 55 14.14 16.75 11.46
C LEU A 55 13.68 17.84 12.43
N ARG A 56 12.48 17.69 13.03
CA ARG A 56 11.93 18.69 13.94
C ARG A 56 12.51 18.67 15.35
N ALA A 57 12.94 17.53 15.84
CA ALA A 57 13.36 17.36 17.23
C ALA A 57 14.80 16.89 17.41
N GLY A 58 15.54 16.66 16.31
CA GLY A 58 16.88 16.08 16.32
C GLY A 58 16.91 14.61 16.77
N SER A 59 15.74 14.01 17.08
CA SER A 59 15.60 12.66 17.59
C SER A 59 14.20 12.13 17.31
N VAL A 60 14.10 10.91 16.80
CA VAL A 60 12.82 10.22 16.57
C VAL A 60 12.02 10.08 17.86
N LEU A 61 12.69 9.69 18.97
CA LEU A 61 12.02 9.51 20.26
C LEU A 61 11.47 10.82 20.82
N LYS A 62 12.28 11.89 20.80
CA LYS A 62 11.84 13.22 21.26
C LYS A 62 10.69 13.76 20.38
N GLY A 63 10.77 13.57 19.06
CA GLY A 63 9.71 13.96 18.13
C GLY A 63 8.40 13.23 18.41
N ARG A 64 8.46 11.92 18.58
CA ARG A 64 7.29 11.10 18.95
C ARG A 64 6.67 11.50 20.28
N MET A 65 7.50 11.78 21.29
CA MET A 65 7.01 12.24 22.61
C MET A 65 6.30 13.59 22.49
N ARG A 66 6.85 14.54 21.72
CA ARG A 66 6.20 15.83 21.45
C ARG A 66 4.88 15.67 20.76
N ALA A 67 4.83 14.90 19.67
CA ALA A 67 3.61 14.62 18.93
C ALA A 67 2.53 13.93 19.80
N SER A 68 2.93 12.99 20.66
CA SER A 68 2.02 12.32 21.60
C SER A 68 1.45 13.29 22.65
N ARG A 69 2.25 14.22 23.14
CA ARG A 69 1.79 15.27 24.09
C ARG A 69 0.80 16.22 23.42
N GLU A 70 1.09 16.62 22.19
CA GLU A 70 0.23 17.49 21.41
C GLU A 70 -1.12 16.82 21.07
N ALA A 71 -1.08 15.57 20.61
CA ALA A 71 -2.29 14.79 20.36
C ALA A 71 -3.19 14.68 21.61
N ARG A 72 -2.60 14.45 22.80
CA ARG A 72 -3.32 14.43 24.08
C ARG A 72 -3.93 15.78 24.43
N ARG A 73 -3.21 16.89 24.19
CA ARG A 73 -3.73 18.25 24.42
C ARG A 73 -4.93 18.56 23.53
N LEU A 74 -4.93 18.04 22.30
CA LEU A 74 -6.02 18.19 21.33
C LEU A 74 -7.15 17.15 21.53
N GLY A 75 -7.13 16.37 22.61
CA GLY A 75 -8.11 15.33 22.88
C GLY A 75 -8.07 14.15 21.90
N ARG A 76 -7.05 14.08 21.04
CA ARG A 76 -6.86 12.99 20.09
C ARG A 76 -6.28 11.79 20.81
N ARG A 77 -7.03 10.71 20.89
CA ARG A 77 -6.50 9.43 21.39
C ARG A 77 -5.68 8.78 20.28
N PRO A 78 -4.48 8.25 20.57
CA PRO A 78 -3.78 7.40 19.62
C PRO A 78 -4.69 6.21 19.31
N THR A 79 -5.15 6.08 18.09
CA THR A 79 -5.84 4.88 17.63
C THR A 79 -4.80 3.80 17.40
N GLY A 80 -4.42 3.10 18.46
CA GLY A 80 -3.56 1.93 18.38
C GLY A 80 -4.39 0.73 18.00
N GLY A 81 -4.22 0.22 16.81
CA GLY A 81 -4.84 -1.02 16.35
C GLY A 81 -5.29 -0.94 14.89
N GLY A 82 -5.21 -2.06 14.19
CA GLY A 82 -5.88 -2.22 12.90
C GLY A 82 -7.39 -2.37 13.14
N TRP A 83 -8.19 -1.85 12.23
CA TRP A 83 -9.63 -2.10 12.19
C TRP A 83 -10.00 -2.70 10.83
N SER A 84 -11.09 -3.42 10.78
CA SER A 84 -11.68 -3.95 9.56
C SER A 84 -13.20 -3.91 9.70
N ALA A 85 -13.89 -3.90 8.57
CA ALA A 85 -15.34 -4.07 8.57
C ALA A 85 -15.70 -5.55 8.71
N ARG A 86 -16.90 -5.86 9.19
CA ARG A 86 -17.44 -7.24 9.23
C ARG A 86 -17.42 -7.80 7.83
N GLY A 87 -17.61 -8.02 6.94
CA GLY A 87 -17.43 -8.47 5.56
C GLY A 87 -16.06 -8.20 4.90
N GLY A 88 -15.12 -7.55 5.58
CA GLY A 88 -13.82 -7.17 5.03
C GLY A 88 -13.75 -5.72 4.56
N LEU A 89 -12.55 -5.27 4.18
CA LEU A 89 -12.33 -3.89 3.72
C LEU A 89 -13.05 -3.59 2.39
N GLY A 90 -13.41 -4.61 1.60
CA GLY A 90 -14.23 -4.44 0.39
C GLY A 90 -15.54 -3.72 0.67
N THR A 91 -16.15 -3.93 1.84
CA THR A 91 -17.40 -3.25 2.22
C THR A 91 -17.27 -1.72 2.25
N LEU A 92 -16.07 -1.18 2.48
CA LEU A 92 -15.82 0.26 2.40
C LEU A 92 -15.93 0.75 0.94
N VAL A 93 -15.32 0.01 0.02
CA VAL A 93 -15.36 0.33 -1.42
C VAL A 93 -16.80 0.22 -1.92
N ASP A 94 -17.50 -0.85 -1.55
CA ASP A 94 -18.90 -1.08 -1.92
C ASP A 94 -19.83 0.03 -1.41
N ALA A 95 -19.61 0.49 -0.16
CA ALA A 95 -20.40 1.58 0.42
C ALA A 95 -20.17 2.91 -0.30
N VAL A 96 -18.92 3.22 -0.66
CA VAL A 96 -18.60 4.42 -1.45
C VAL A 96 -19.23 4.32 -2.84
N ALA A 97 -19.08 3.19 -3.53
CA ALA A 97 -19.67 2.96 -4.83
C ALA A 97 -21.20 3.09 -4.79
N ALA A 98 -21.85 2.50 -3.77
CA ALA A 98 -23.29 2.62 -3.58
C ALA A 98 -23.75 4.06 -3.35
N SER A 99 -22.94 4.87 -2.64
CA SER A 99 -23.28 6.29 -2.42
C SER A 99 -23.17 7.14 -3.68
N LEU A 100 -22.34 6.72 -4.63
CA LEU A 100 -22.17 7.39 -5.92
C LEU A 100 -23.17 6.91 -7.00
N GLY A 101 -23.77 5.74 -6.80
CA GLY A 101 -24.80 5.19 -7.69
C GLY A 101 -24.36 5.15 -9.17
N ASP A 102 -25.18 5.69 -10.05
CA ASP A 102 -24.96 5.68 -11.49
C ASP A 102 -23.74 6.50 -11.99
N ALA A 103 -23.11 7.27 -11.09
CA ALA A 103 -21.84 7.94 -11.40
C ALA A 103 -20.67 6.95 -11.51
N VAL A 104 -20.80 5.74 -10.92
CA VAL A 104 -19.79 4.68 -11.02
C VAL A 104 -20.04 3.86 -12.29
N ARG A 105 -19.09 3.91 -13.22
CA ARG A 105 -19.12 3.11 -14.45
C ARG A 105 -18.06 2.01 -14.37
N GLY A 106 -18.48 0.80 -14.06
CA GLY A 106 -17.62 -0.38 -14.03
C GLY A 106 -17.46 -1.01 -15.41
N GLY A 107 -16.37 -1.76 -15.61
CA GLY A 107 -16.11 -2.49 -16.86
C GLY A 107 -15.62 -1.63 -18.03
N GLU A 108 -15.44 -0.33 -17.84
CA GLU A 108 -14.94 0.60 -18.86
C GLU A 108 -13.43 0.84 -18.69
N ARG A 109 -12.63 0.17 -19.52
CA ARG A 109 -11.18 0.38 -19.51
C ARG A 109 -10.84 1.71 -20.18
N VAL A 110 -10.31 2.66 -19.40
CA VAL A 110 -9.75 3.91 -19.93
C VAL A 110 -8.38 3.62 -20.55
N VAL A 111 -8.18 4.10 -21.78
CA VAL A 111 -6.94 3.96 -22.54
C VAL A 111 -6.26 5.29 -22.84
N GLY A 112 -6.97 6.42 -22.71
CA GLY A 112 -6.39 7.72 -22.99
C GLY A 112 -7.12 8.85 -22.28
N VAL A 113 -6.36 9.90 -22.03
CA VAL A 113 -6.79 11.20 -21.54
C VAL A 113 -6.16 12.26 -22.44
N ALA A 114 -6.91 13.21 -22.92
CA ALA A 114 -6.39 14.28 -23.75
C ALA A 114 -6.95 15.63 -23.27
N ARG A 115 -6.21 16.70 -23.55
CA ARG A 115 -6.71 18.07 -23.36
C ARG A 115 -7.69 18.40 -24.48
N ASP A 116 -8.70 19.15 -24.13
CA ASP A 116 -9.61 19.82 -25.05
C ASP A 116 -9.59 21.34 -24.74
N ASP A 117 -10.17 22.16 -25.58
CA ASP A 117 -10.08 23.64 -25.44
C ASP A 117 -10.45 24.12 -24.03
N ASP A 118 -11.53 23.58 -23.46
CA ASP A 118 -12.04 23.96 -22.13
C ASP A 118 -12.18 22.81 -21.15
N GLY A 119 -11.58 21.65 -21.41
CA GLY A 119 -11.75 20.46 -20.56
C GLY A 119 -10.74 19.35 -20.84
N MET A 120 -11.16 18.17 -20.48
CA MET A 120 -10.43 16.92 -20.67
C MET A 120 -11.32 15.90 -21.36
N VAL A 121 -10.78 15.16 -22.30
CA VAL A 121 -11.47 14.04 -22.96
C VAL A 121 -10.90 12.72 -22.43
N VAL A 122 -11.76 11.87 -21.91
CA VAL A 122 -11.43 10.51 -21.48
C VAL A 122 -11.89 9.53 -22.55
N ARG A 123 -10.97 8.68 -23.03
CA ARG A 123 -11.23 7.68 -24.06
C ARG A 123 -11.15 6.27 -23.48
N THR A 124 -12.15 5.46 -23.76
CA THR A 124 -12.20 4.04 -23.36
C THR A 124 -11.71 3.13 -24.48
N ALA A 125 -11.39 1.87 -24.14
CA ALA A 125 -11.01 0.83 -25.10
C ALA A 125 -12.14 0.49 -26.08
N ALA A 126 -13.39 0.78 -25.74
CA ALA A 126 -14.56 0.62 -26.64
C ALA A 126 -14.67 1.77 -27.65
N GLY A 127 -13.75 2.73 -27.66
CA GLY A 127 -13.77 3.89 -28.58
C GLY A 127 -14.70 5.02 -28.13
N ILE A 128 -15.29 4.94 -26.94
CA ILE A 128 -16.15 6.00 -26.40
C ILE A 128 -15.25 7.14 -25.91
N ALA A 129 -15.53 8.37 -26.34
CA ALA A 129 -14.88 9.58 -25.88
C ALA A 129 -15.89 10.42 -25.10
N THR A 130 -15.57 10.72 -23.85
CA THR A 130 -16.43 11.55 -22.98
C THR A 130 -15.65 12.75 -22.49
N ARG A 131 -16.25 13.94 -22.57
CA ARG A 131 -15.67 15.18 -22.09
C ARG A 131 -16.03 15.42 -20.63
N PHE A 132 -15.05 15.93 -19.90
CA PHE A 132 -15.16 16.31 -18.48
C PHE A 132 -14.47 17.66 -18.27
N ASP A 133 -14.90 18.40 -17.25
CA ASP A 133 -14.26 19.68 -16.88
C ASP A 133 -12.84 19.44 -16.34
N ALA A 134 -12.62 18.32 -15.64
CA ALA A 134 -11.35 17.91 -15.08
C ALA A 134 -11.30 16.40 -14.81
N VAL A 135 -10.09 15.86 -14.63
CA VAL A 135 -9.87 14.41 -14.40
C VAL A 135 -8.91 14.21 -13.23
N VAL A 136 -9.29 13.32 -12.33
CA VAL A 136 -8.36 12.74 -11.34
C VAL A 136 -7.98 11.34 -11.80
N VAL A 137 -6.69 11.10 -12.00
CA VAL A 137 -6.14 9.83 -12.43
C VAL A 137 -5.64 9.06 -11.22
N ALA A 138 -6.38 8.02 -10.82
CA ALA A 138 -6.09 7.18 -9.65
C ALA A 138 -5.59 5.78 -10.05
N LEU A 139 -4.76 5.70 -11.08
CA LEU A 139 -4.21 4.45 -11.61
C LEU A 139 -2.92 4.05 -10.88
N PRO A 140 -2.61 2.73 -10.78
CA PRO A 140 -1.29 2.26 -10.41
C PRO A 140 -0.22 2.79 -11.37
N ALA A 141 1.00 3.06 -10.87
CA ALA A 141 2.05 3.66 -11.69
C ALA A 141 2.35 2.87 -12.99
N PRO A 142 2.44 1.52 -13.01
CA PRO A 142 2.66 0.79 -14.27
C PRO A 142 1.57 1.03 -15.32
N ALA A 143 0.33 1.25 -14.89
CA ALA A 143 -0.77 1.53 -15.82
C ALA A 143 -0.68 2.94 -16.43
N LEU A 144 -0.03 3.88 -15.75
CA LEU A 144 0.19 5.23 -16.28
C LEU A 144 1.14 5.23 -17.48
N ALA A 145 2.16 4.35 -17.50
CA ALA A 145 3.04 4.22 -18.67
C ALA A 145 2.31 3.75 -19.95
N MET A 146 1.12 3.15 -19.79
CA MET A 146 0.29 2.67 -20.89
C MET A 146 -0.86 3.61 -21.24
N LEU A 147 -1.03 4.68 -20.47
CA LEU A 147 -2.10 5.66 -20.70
C LEU A 147 -1.67 6.62 -21.81
N GLU A 148 -2.47 6.75 -22.84
CA GLU A 148 -2.26 7.73 -23.87
C GLU A 148 -2.61 9.12 -23.34
N PHE A 149 -1.61 10.02 -23.31
CA PHE A 149 -1.81 11.41 -22.94
C PHE A 149 -0.89 12.29 -23.81
N PRO A 150 -1.40 12.82 -24.92
CA PRO A 150 -0.59 13.58 -25.87
C PRO A 150 0.17 14.73 -25.23
N GLY A 151 1.49 14.74 -25.42
CA GLY A 151 2.43 15.71 -24.86
C GLY A 151 2.82 15.47 -23.40
N ALA A 152 2.53 14.27 -22.84
CA ALA A 152 2.91 13.87 -21.50
C ALA A 152 3.58 12.48 -21.45
N GLU A 153 3.99 11.97 -22.58
CA GLU A 153 4.50 10.60 -22.74
C GLU A 153 5.74 10.35 -21.88
N ALA A 154 6.65 11.32 -21.83
CA ALA A 154 7.90 11.21 -21.08
C ALA A 154 7.64 11.16 -19.56
N GLU A 155 6.74 12.01 -19.08
CA GLU A 155 6.36 12.07 -17.66
C GLU A 155 5.62 10.79 -17.24
N LEU A 156 4.69 10.29 -18.05
CA LEU A 156 3.97 9.05 -17.76
C LEU A 156 4.90 7.83 -17.75
N VAL A 157 5.86 7.76 -18.66
CA VAL A 157 6.91 6.72 -18.66
C VAL A 157 7.77 6.83 -17.40
N ALA A 158 8.17 8.04 -17.01
CA ALA A 158 8.97 8.25 -15.81
C ALA A 158 8.20 7.84 -14.54
N ILE A 159 6.91 8.19 -14.42
CA ILE A 159 6.05 7.78 -13.30
C ILE A 159 5.84 6.27 -13.33
N GLY A 160 5.53 5.71 -14.49
CA GLY A 160 5.32 4.28 -14.68
C GLY A 160 6.51 3.40 -14.32
N ALA A 161 7.74 3.98 -14.31
CA ALA A 161 8.96 3.32 -13.88
C ALA A 161 9.10 3.17 -12.35
N VAL A 162 8.11 3.54 -11.54
CA VAL A 162 8.07 3.21 -10.10
C VAL A 162 8.07 1.69 -9.95
N PRO A 163 9.08 1.09 -9.31
CA PRO A 163 9.10 -0.36 -9.11
C PRO A 163 7.97 -0.80 -8.19
N HIS A 164 7.45 -2.00 -8.44
CA HIS A 164 6.40 -2.62 -7.62
C HIS A 164 6.84 -3.99 -7.14
N THR A 165 6.29 -4.44 -6.03
CA THR A 165 6.42 -5.82 -5.56
C THR A 165 5.16 -6.62 -5.92
N SER A 166 5.36 -7.87 -6.31
CA SER A 166 4.28 -8.85 -6.45
C SER A 166 4.22 -9.73 -5.20
N LEU A 167 3.00 -9.99 -4.75
CA LEU A 167 2.72 -10.76 -3.54
C LEU A 167 1.63 -11.79 -3.79
N ALA A 168 1.66 -12.87 -3.03
CA ALA A 168 0.54 -13.79 -2.90
C ALA A 168 0.11 -13.86 -1.43
N SER A 169 -1.20 -13.81 -1.20
CA SER A 169 -1.84 -14.05 0.07
C SER A 169 -2.40 -15.45 0.08
N VAL A 170 -1.99 -16.27 1.05
CA VAL A 170 -2.45 -17.65 1.23
C VAL A 170 -3.16 -17.75 2.56
N ALA A 171 -4.48 -17.95 2.53
CA ALA A 171 -5.29 -18.15 3.72
C ALA A 171 -5.54 -19.62 3.96
N LEU A 172 -5.16 -20.10 5.16
CA LEU A 172 -5.32 -21.48 5.59
C LEU A 172 -6.16 -21.54 6.85
N GLY A 173 -7.25 -22.31 6.80
CA GLY A 173 -8.09 -22.58 7.95
C GLY A 173 -7.74 -23.94 8.58
N PHE A 174 -7.63 -23.97 9.91
CA PHE A 174 -7.33 -25.19 10.67
C PHE A 174 -8.29 -25.33 11.85
N ARG A 175 -8.42 -26.58 12.36
CA ARG A 175 -8.99 -26.77 13.69
C ARG A 175 -8.04 -26.15 14.73
N ARG A 176 -8.60 -25.56 15.78
CA ARG A 176 -7.77 -24.92 16.82
C ARG A 176 -6.83 -25.91 17.50
N ASP A 177 -7.27 -27.16 17.69
CA ASP A 177 -6.49 -28.23 18.31
C ASP A 177 -5.35 -28.77 17.41
N ALA A 178 -5.38 -28.48 16.13
CA ALA A 178 -4.34 -28.78 15.18
C ALA A 178 -3.17 -27.76 15.18
N VAL A 179 -3.28 -26.66 15.93
CA VAL A 179 -2.27 -25.60 15.98
C VAL A 179 -1.64 -25.56 17.36
N GLY A 180 -0.34 -25.83 17.45
CA GLY A 180 0.39 -25.91 18.73
C GLY A 180 0.62 -24.53 19.36
N HIS A 181 0.84 -23.49 18.55
CA HIS A 181 1.06 -22.12 19.01
C HIS A 181 -0.21 -21.52 19.66
N PRO A 182 -0.12 -20.75 20.76
CA PRO A 182 -1.29 -20.19 21.45
C PRO A 182 -2.05 -19.14 20.61
N LEU A 183 -1.45 -18.56 19.57
CA LEU A 183 -1.97 -17.50 18.72
C LEU A 183 -2.39 -16.25 19.52
N ASP A 184 -1.66 -15.92 20.58
CA ASP A 184 -1.90 -14.82 21.52
C ASP A 184 -1.38 -13.46 21.05
N GLY A 185 -0.80 -13.42 19.83
CA GLY A 185 -0.28 -12.23 19.16
C GLY A 185 -1.12 -11.83 17.93
N ARG A 186 -0.54 -10.91 17.14
CA ARG A 186 -1.14 -10.47 15.87
C ARG A 186 -0.71 -11.32 14.68
N GLY A 187 0.43 -11.99 14.80
CA GLY A 187 1.08 -12.75 13.75
C GLY A 187 2.59 -12.79 13.93
N LEU A 188 3.24 -13.32 12.91
CA LEU A 188 4.69 -13.41 12.80
C LEU A 188 5.15 -12.56 11.62
N LEU A 189 6.32 -11.95 11.77
CA LEU A 189 7.08 -11.30 10.70
C LEU A 189 8.41 -12.06 10.57
N ALA A 190 8.77 -12.46 9.37
CA ALA A 190 10.01 -13.19 9.12
C ALA A 190 11.13 -12.21 8.73
N PRO A 191 12.24 -12.12 9.50
CA PRO A 191 13.42 -11.39 9.07
C PRO A 191 14.00 -12.00 7.79
N SER A 192 14.44 -11.15 6.86
CA SER A 192 15.03 -11.61 5.58
C SER A 192 16.24 -12.53 5.80
N GLY A 193 17.01 -12.30 6.87
CA GLY A 193 18.15 -13.13 7.27
C GLY A 193 17.82 -14.56 7.67
N GLU A 194 16.57 -14.88 8.02
CA GLU A 194 16.13 -16.23 8.36
C GLU A 194 15.77 -17.10 7.14
N ARG A 195 15.82 -16.53 5.95
CA ARG A 195 15.55 -17.20 4.66
C ARG A 195 14.23 -17.97 4.61
N ARG A 196 13.22 -17.49 5.35
CA ARG A 196 11.86 -18.03 5.27
C ARG A 196 11.22 -17.68 3.94
N ARG A 197 10.30 -18.52 3.49
CA ARG A 197 9.57 -18.27 2.24
C ARG A 197 8.30 -17.45 2.47
N VAL A 198 7.82 -17.35 3.70
CA VAL A 198 6.75 -16.44 4.10
C VAL A 198 7.34 -15.13 4.63
N LEU A 199 6.77 -14.02 4.25
CA LEU A 199 7.10 -12.70 4.79
C LEU A 199 6.39 -12.47 6.13
N THR A 200 5.12 -12.87 6.19
CA THR A 200 4.27 -12.76 7.39
C THR A 200 3.37 -13.98 7.50
N VAL A 201 2.97 -14.30 8.73
CA VAL A 201 1.81 -15.14 9.02
C VAL A 201 0.92 -14.40 10.00
N GLN A 202 -0.18 -13.87 9.53
CA GLN A 202 -1.15 -13.13 10.34
C GLN A 202 -2.12 -14.10 11.02
N PHE A 203 -2.39 -13.90 12.31
CA PHE A 203 -3.38 -14.67 13.07
C PHE A 203 -4.76 -14.03 12.88
N THR A 204 -5.31 -14.22 11.68
CA THR A 204 -6.47 -13.48 11.17
C THR A 204 -7.69 -13.62 12.06
N SER A 205 -7.98 -14.84 12.57
CA SER A 205 -9.10 -15.07 13.47
C SER A 205 -8.87 -14.57 14.89
N THR A 206 -7.61 -14.35 15.32
CA THR A 206 -7.29 -13.68 16.59
C THR A 206 -7.51 -12.17 16.48
N LEU A 207 -7.10 -11.58 15.36
CA LEU A 207 -7.29 -10.16 15.10
C LEU A 207 -8.76 -9.80 14.87
N PHE A 208 -9.49 -10.67 14.19
CA PHE A 208 -10.86 -10.51 13.78
C PHE A 208 -11.65 -11.80 14.08
N PRO A 209 -12.22 -11.93 15.28
CA PRO A 209 -12.86 -13.19 15.73
C PRO A 209 -13.96 -13.71 14.80
N ASP A 210 -14.64 -12.84 14.08
CA ASP A 210 -15.71 -13.20 13.13
C ASP A 210 -15.17 -13.85 11.83
N ARG A 211 -13.85 -14.02 11.67
CA ARG A 211 -13.23 -14.57 10.47
C ARG A 211 -13.06 -16.08 10.46
N ALA A 212 -13.37 -16.75 11.57
CA ALA A 212 -13.39 -18.20 11.63
C ALA A 212 -14.55 -18.69 12.52
N PRO A 213 -15.18 -19.83 12.21
CA PRO A 213 -16.17 -20.45 13.07
C PRO A 213 -15.58 -20.85 14.44
N PRO A 214 -16.41 -21.02 15.47
CA PRO A 214 -15.97 -21.54 16.78
C PRO A 214 -15.18 -22.84 16.63
N GLY A 215 -14.06 -22.95 17.34
CA GLY A 215 -13.16 -24.09 17.27
C GLY A 215 -12.24 -24.16 16.04
N MET A 216 -12.32 -23.16 15.17
CA MET A 216 -11.46 -23.01 14.01
C MET A 216 -10.54 -21.79 14.15
N VAL A 217 -9.44 -21.78 13.42
CA VAL A 217 -8.52 -20.64 13.29
C VAL A 217 -8.23 -20.38 11.80
N LEU A 218 -8.05 -19.11 11.48
CA LEU A 218 -7.65 -18.65 10.17
C LEU A 218 -6.28 -17.98 10.28
N LEU A 219 -5.33 -18.49 9.50
CA LEU A 219 -4.00 -17.94 9.31
C LEU A 219 -3.89 -17.41 7.89
N THR A 220 -3.36 -16.19 7.74
CA THR A 220 -3.12 -15.61 6.42
C THR A 220 -1.63 -15.31 6.26
N ALA A 221 -0.96 -16.04 5.38
CA ALA A 221 0.44 -15.83 5.08
C ALA A 221 0.61 -14.96 3.84
N THR A 222 1.68 -14.16 3.82
CA THR A 222 2.12 -13.41 2.64
C THR A 222 3.41 -14.02 2.12
N VAL A 223 3.44 -14.27 0.80
CA VAL A 223 4.59 -14.84 0.07
C VAL A 223 4.95 -13.89 -1.07
N GLY A 224 6.20 -13.88 -1.52
CA GLY A 224 6.68 -13.06 -2.63
C GLY A 224 7.59 -11.93 -2.18
N GLY A 225 7.37 -10.71 -2.70
CA GLY A 225 8.25 -9.57 -2.49
C GLY A 225 9.57 -9.68 -3.24
N VAL A 226 10.46 -8.72 -3.05
CA VAL A 226 11.70 -8.57 -3.84
C VAL A 226 12.66 -9.75 -3.75
N HIS A 227 12.60 -10.55 -2.68
CA HIS A 227 13.49 -11.69 -2.47
C HIS A 227 12.93 -13.02 -2.95
N HIS A 228 11.62 -13.11 -3.18
CA HIS A 228 10.89 -14.33 -3.51
C HIS A 228 9.79 -14.11 -4.54
N ASP A 229 9.99 -13.17 -5.47
CA ASP A 229 9.03 -12.81 -6.52
C ASP A 229 8.58 -13.99 -7.39
N ALA A 230 9.53 -14.91 -7.69
CA ALA A 230 9.23 -16.13 -8.43
C ALA A 230 8.23 -17.06 -7.72
N ASP A 231 8.10 -16.98 -6.40
CA ASP A 231 7.14 -17.82 -5.68
C ASP A 231 5.69 -17.45 -5.99
N VAL A 232 5.42 -16.19 -6.31
CA VAL A 232 4.06 -15.74 -6.68
C VAL A 232 3.55 -16.44 -7.95
N LEU A 233 4.45 -16.91 -8.80
CA LEU A 233 4.15 -17.61 -10.06
C LEU A 233 3.86 -19.10 -9.90
N ARG A 234 4.08 -19.67 -8.71
CA ARG A 234 3.76 -21.07 -8.42
C ARG A 234 2.26 -21.33 -8.57
N ASP A 235 1.87 -22.57 -8.81
CA ASP A 235 0.48 -22.95 -8.75
C ASP A 235 -0.10 -22.87 -7.32
N ASP A 236 -1.42 -22.93 -7.20
CA ASP A 236 -2.09 -22.77 -5.89
C ASP A 236 -1.74 -23.90 -4.93
N GLY A 237 -1.61 -25.13 -5.43
CA GLY A 237 -1.25 -26.28 -4.62
C GLY A 237 0.17 -26.17 -4.04
N GLU A 238 1.11 -25.71 -4.87
CA GLU A 238 2.50 -25.46 -4.43
C GLU A 238 2.58 -24.33 -3.41
N LEU A 239 1.83 -23.24 -3.59
CA LEU A 239 1.77 -22.13 -2.63
C LEU A 239 1.14 -22.57 -1.29
N VAL A 240 0.05 -23.31 -1.35
CA VAL A 240 -0.59 -23.88 -0.16
C VAL A 240 0.37 -24.78 0.60
N GLU A 241 1.05 -25.69 -0.10
CA GLU A 241 1.98 -26.60 0.54
C GLU A 241 3.21 -25.89 1.12
N LEU A 242 3.74 -24.87 0.41
CA LEU A 242 4.81 -24.02 0.91
C LEU A 242 4.41 -23.38 2.24
N VAL A 243 3.25 -22.71 2.27
CA VAL A 243 2.76 -22.01 3.46
C VAL A 243 2.40 -22.98 4.58
N ARG A 244 1.83 -24.16 4.25
CA ARG A 244 1.53 -25.19 5.24
C ARG A 244 2.80 -25.65 5.99
N ARG A 245 3.89 -25.89 5.25
CA ARG A 245 5.20 -26.28 5.84
C ARG A 245 5.77 -25.16 6.72
N GLU A 246 5.68 -23.90 6.30
CA GLU A 246 6.12 -22.79 7.14
C GLU A 246 5.26 -22.67 8.40
N CYS A 247 3.94 -22.84 8.31
CA CYS A 247 3.06 -22.87 9.47
C CYS A 247 3.34 -24.07 10.40
N GLU A 248 3.66 -25.24 9.84
CA GLU A 248 4.11 -26.39 10.63
C GLU A 248 5.38 -26.07 11.42
N ALA A 249 6.39 -25.51 10.75
CA ALA A 249 7.67 -25.19 11.37
C ALA A 249 7.58 -24.06 12.41
N LEU A 250 6.78 -23.04 12.16
CA LEU A 250 6.70 -21.83 12.98
C LEU A 250 5.65 -21.90 14.09
N LEU A 251 4.52 -22.59 13.84
CA LEU A 251 3.35 -22.60 14.70
C LEU A 251 2.97 -23.99 15.20
N GLY A 252 3.71 -25.04 14.83
CA GLY A 252 3.38 -26.41 15.20
C GLY A 252 2.03 -26.87 14.66
N VAL A 253 1.67 -26.40 13.46
CA VAL A 253 0.44 -26.83 12.77
C VAL A 253 0.55 -28.29 12.37
N ARG A 254 -0.53 -29.06 12.51
CA ARG A 254 -0.58 -30.49 12.15
C ARG A 254 -1.75 -30.77 11.23
N GLY A 255 -1.53 -31.69 10.29
CA GLY A 255 -2.56 -32.10 9.35
C GLY A 255 -2.85 -31.11 8.24
N GLU A 256 -3.92 -31.39 7.52
CA GLU A 256 -4.31 -30.60 6.35
C GLU A 256 -5.24 -29.44 6.73
N PRO A 257 -5.11 -28.30 6.04
CA PRO A 257 -6.06 -27.19 6.22
C PRO A 257 -7.44 -27.56 5.66
N VAL A 258 -8.49 -27.16 6.36
CA VAL A 258 -9.89 -27.34 5.94
C VAL A 258 -10.35 -26.23 5.00
N LEU A 259 -9.65 -25.12 4.97
CA LEU A 259 -9.84 -24.01 4.03
C LEU A 259 -8.49 -23.69 3.40
N ARG A 260 -8.49 -23.46 2.10
CA ARG A 260 -7.34 -23.05 1.30
C ARG A 260 -7.81 -21.99 0.33
N GLU A 261 -7.20 -20.81 0.40
CA GLU A 261 -7.50 -19.71 -0.53
C GLU A 261 -6.20 -19.02 -0.91
N VAL A 262 -5.99 -18.84 -2.20
CA VAL A 262 -4.80 -18.15 -2.75
C VAL A 262 -5.25 -16.95 -3.55
N THR A 263 -4.74 -15.79 -3.19
CA THR A 263 -4.96 -14.55 -3.94
C THR A 263 -3.62 -13.98 -4.37
N ARG A 264 -3.43 -13.73 -5.66
CA ARG A 264 -2.23 -13.10 -6.22
C ARG A 264 -2.46 -11.62 -6.46
N TRP A 265 -1.43 -10.86 -6.15
CA TRP A 265 -1.39 -9.42 -6.31
C TRP A 265 -0.15 -9.05 -7.12
N PRO A 266 -0.20 -9.16 -8.47
CA PRO A 266 0.91 -8.75 -9.33
C PRO A 266 1.05 -7.23 -9.27
N ASP A 267 2.31 -6.75 -9.25
CA ASP A 267 2.66 -5.33 -9.21
C ASP A 267 1.84 -4.52 -8.19
N ALA A 268 1.66 -5.10 -6.98
CA ALA A 268 0.68 -4.60 -6.01
C ALA A 268 1.18 -3.37 -5.24
N ILE A 269 2.42 -3.42 -4.74
CA ILE A 269 2.90 -2.40 -3.80
C ILE A 269 4.03 -1.61 -4.43
N PRO A 270 3.85 -0.29 -4.62
CA PRO A 270 4.89 0.59 -5.15
C PRO A 270 6.03 0.73 -4.15
N MET A 271 7.25 0.75 -4.67
CA MET A 271 8.48 0.91 -3.91
C MET A 271 9.09 2.29 -4.18
N ALA A 272 9.17 3.11 -3.14
CA ALA A 272 9.86 4.39 -3.19
C ALA A 272 11.38 4.17 -3.09
N THR A 273 12.00 3.83 -4.21
CA THR A 273 13.45 3.61 -4.35
C THR A 273 14.17 4.86 -4.86
N ALA A 274 15.50 4.79 -5.04
CA ALA A 274 16.30 5.86 -5.60
C ALA A 274 15.64 6.50 -6.84
N GLY A 275 15.66 7.83 -6.92
CA GLY A 275 14.99 8.60 -7.96
C GLY A 275 13.48 8.75 -7.80
N HIS A 276 12.87 8.28 -6.70
CA HIS A 276 11.43 8.43 -6.49
C HIS A 276 10.98 9.89 -6.46
N GLY A 277 11.78 10.77 -5.87
CA GLY A 277 11.52 12.22 -5.87
C GLY A 277 11.39 12.81 -7.27
N ALA A 278 12.24 12.36 -8.21
CA ALA A 278 12.16 12.80 -9.61
C ALA A 278 10.86 12.32 -10.29
N ARG A 279 10.38 11.12 -9.96
CA ARG A 279 9.10 10.60 -10.48
C ARG A 279 7.91 11.40 -9.95
N LEU A 280 7.95 11.79 -8.68
CA LEU A 280 6.93 12.67 -8.12
C LEU A 280 6.97 14.07 -8.77
N ALA A 281 8.17 14.62 -8.99
CA ALA A 281 8.33 15.90 -9.68
C ALA A 281 7.81 15.86 -11.12
N ALA A 282 7.94 14.74 -11.84
CA ALA A 282 7.35 14.55 -13.16
C ALA A 282 5.81 14.64 -13.11
N ALA A 283 5.18 14.03 -12.11
CA ALA A 283 3.73 14.13 -11.91
C ALA A 283 3.29 15.58 -11.59
N ASP A 284 4.06 16.27 -10.73
CA ASP A 284 3.78 17.68 -10.37
C ASP A 284 3.93 18.60 -11.59
N ALA A 285 4.94 18.37 -12.43
CA ALA A 285 5.14 19.11 -13.66
C ALA A 285 3.98 18.90 -14.65
N LEU A 286 3.53 17.65 -14.79
CA LEU A 286 2.39 17.32 -15.64
C LEU A 286 1.08 17.97 -15.15
N GLU A 287 0.79 17.90 -13.85
CA GLU A 287 -0.35 18.60 -13.23
C GLU A 287 -0.29 20.11 -13.45
N SER A 288 0.91 20.69 -13.35
CA SER A 288 1.13 22.13 -13.56
C SER A 288 0.93 22.53 -15.01
N ALA A 289 1.35 21.70 -15.96
CA ALA A 289 1.19 21.94 -17.38
C ALA A 289 -0.23 21.69 -17.87
N ALA A 290 -0.94 20.70 -17.32
CA ALA A 290 -2.25 20.27 -17.81
C ALA A 290 -3.44 20.93 -17.10
N HIS A 291 -3.26 21.71 -16.06
CA HIS A 291 -4.22 22.49 -15.27
C HIS A 291 -5.55 21.82 -14.85
N ARG A 292 -6.03 20.79 -15.54
CA ARG A 292 -7.33 20.11 -15.30
C ARG A 292 -7.16 18.61 -15.02
N VAL A 293 -5.93 18.20 -14.71
CA VAL A 293 -5.62 16.84 -14.30
C VAL A 293 -4.93 16.84 -12.94
N ALA A 294 -5.21 15.85 -12.12
CA ALA A 294 -4.46 15.54 -10.92
C ALA A 294 -4.22 14.02 -10.84
N PHE A 295 -3.12 13.63 -10.20
CA PHE A 295 -2.74 12.23 -9.99
C PHE A 295 -2.80 11.90 -8.51
N CYS A 296 -3.27 10.72 -8.16
CA CYS A 296 -3.21 10.17 -6.81
C CYS A 296 -2.99 8.64 -6.86
N GLY A 297 -2.73 8.06 -5.70
CA GLY A 297 -2.59 6.62 -5.56
C GLY A 297 -1.40 6.23 -4.70
N ALA A 298 -1.27 4.92 -4.43
CA ALA A 298 -0.28 4.39 -3.50
C ALA A 298 1.18 4.75 -3.85
N TRP A 299 1.49 4.91 -5.12
CA TRP A 299 2.83 5.27 -5.60
C TRP A 299 3.21 6.72 -5.26
N ARG A 300 2.24 7.60 -4.99
CA ARG A 300 2.41 9.03 -4.71
C ARG A 300 2.14 9.36 -3.25
N ASP A 301 1.03 8.86 -2.71
CA ASP A 301 0.45 9.34 -1.45
C ASP A 301 0.80 8.44 -0.26
N GLY A 302 1.28 7.22 -0.51
CA GLY A 302 1.59 6.21 0.51
C GLY A 302 0.74 4.95 0.35
N ILE A 303 1.23 3.83 0.89
CA ILE A 303 0.65 2.49 0.66
C ILE A 303 -0.48 2.13 1.64
N ALA A 304 -0.69 2.90 2.69
CA ALA A 304 -1.78 2.64 3.63
C ALA A 304 -3.13 3.10 3.04
N VAL A 305 -4.20 2.36 3.30
CA VAL A 305 -5.55 2.69 2.80
C VAL A 305 -5.94 4.13 3.17
N ALA A 306 -5.63 4.57 4.39
CA ALA A 306 -5.93 5.93 4.84
C ALA A 306 -5.16 7.01 4.03
N ASP A 307 -3.90 6.72 3.68
CA ASP A 307 -3.07 7.65 2.90
C ASP A 307 -3.60 7.77 1.47
N VAL A 308 -3.96 6.63 0.85
CA VAL A 308 -4.56 6.61 -0.51
C VAL A 308 -5.89 7.36 -0.53
N MET A 309 -6.73 7.18 0.48
CA MET A 309 -8.00 7.92 0.59
C MET A 309 -7.77 9.43 0.74
N ALA A 310 -6.85 9.82 1.62
CA ALA A 310 -6.48 11.23 1.80
C ALA A 310 -5.88 11.83 0.53
N GLY A 311 -5.05 11.06 -0.19
CA GLY A 311 -4.48 11.43 -1.48
C GLY A 311 -5.55 11.68 -2.55
N GLY A 312 -6.59 10.84 -2.59
CA GLY A 312 -7.73 11.02 -3.48
C GLY A 312 -8.50 12.33 -3.21
N VAL A 313 -8.78 12.61 -1.93
CA VAL A 313 -9.41 13.89 -1.52
C VAL A 313 -8.53 15.08 -1.91
N ALA A 314 -7.24 15.02 -1.57
CA ALA A 314 -6.31 16.09 -1.92
C ALA A 314 -6.16 16.31 -3.44
N ALA A 315 -6.23 15.25 -4.24
CA ALA A 315 -6.23 15.34 -5.70
C ALA A 315 -7.49 16.05 -6.24
N ALA A 316 -8.65 15.73 -5.68
CA ALA A 316 -9.91 16.40 -6.01
C ALA A 316 -9.85 17.89 -5.65
N ASP A 317 -9.35 18.24 -4.46
CA ASP A 317 -9.18 19.64 -4.05
C ASP A 317 -8.22 20.39 -5.00
N ARG A 318 -7.08 19.77 -5.37
CA ARG A 318 -6.14 20.38 -6.34
C ARG A 318 -6.76 20.70 -7.68
N VAL A 319 -7.72 19.91 -8.12
CA VAL A 319 -8.45 20.18 -9.37
C VAL A 319 -9.51 21.25 -9.16
N LEU A 320 -10.29 21.17 -8.10
CA LEU A 320 -11.42 22.07 -7.83
C LEU A 320 -10.99 23.50 -7.47
N ASP A 321 -9.83 23.67 -6.83
CA ASP A 321 -9.29 24.99 -6.46
C ASP A 321 -8.74 25.79 -7.66
N ARG A 322 -8.73 25.21 -8.86
CA ARG A 322 -8.22 25.89 -10.06
C ARG A 322 -9.26 26.85 -10.67
N PRO A 323 -8.81 28.00 -11.20
CA PRO A 323 -9.72 28.98 -11.81
C PRO A 323 -10.57 28.37 -12.93
N GLY A 324 -11.87 28.64 -12.93
CA GLY A 324 -12.81 28.17 -13.94
C GLY A 324 -13.47 26.81 -13.64
N LEU A 325 -13.17 26.17 -12.49
CA LEU A 325 -13.81 24.92 -12.03
C LEU A 325 -14.61 25.10 -10.73
N ALA A 326 -14.60 26.29 -10.13
CA ALA A 326 -15.34 26.56 -8.91
C ALA A 326 -16.87 26.52 -9.17
N GLY A 327 -17.45 25.32 -9.11
CA GLY A 327 -18.88 25.15 -8.87
C GLY A 327 -19.25 25.55 -7.44
N PRO A 328 -20.53 25.76 -7.13
CA PRO A 328 -20.96 26.12 -5.79
C PRO A 328 -20.54 25.00 -4.82
N ARG A 329 -19.68 25.33 -3.85
CA ARG A 329 -19.38 24.44 -2.72
C ARG A 329 -20.67 24.33 -1.91
N THR A 330 -21.39 23.22 -2.02
CA THR A 330 -22.47 22.90 -1.08
C THR A 330 -21.85 22.67 0.28
N ALA A 331 -22.22 23.51 1.25
CA ALA A 331 -21.80 23.47 2.63
C ALA A 331 -22.32 22.21 3.36
#